data_5aea28eed6ad1396bc9f9b83e8a5f2ea
#
_entry.id   5aea28eed6ad1396bc9f9b83e8a5f2ea
#
_cell.length_a   1.000
_cell.length_b   1.000
_cell.length_c   1.000
_cell.angle_alpha   90.00
_cell.angle_beta   90.00
_cell.angle_gamma   90.00
#
_symmetry.space_group_name_H-M   'P 1'
#
loop_
_entity.id
_entity.type
_entity.pdbx_description
1 polymer ?
#
loop_
_entity_poly.entity_id
_entity_poly.type
_entity_poly.pdbx_seq_one_letter_code
_entity_poly.pdbx_strand_id
1 'polypeptide(L)'
;MELFANTVLATSQMKPNNQGEDHLVIDARRISKRFGKNQVLDNLDFSLPKGQIYGISGSNGVGKSVFLRIIVGLIIPDSGTIIVNNQKVGIDVEFPDKVGALIDHPGFLLSESAYRNLHLLAIISGKAVKETIYKTMRFVGLDPNDNKPIRTYSVGMRQRLGLAQAIMEDPDLLILDEPTAGLDFDAQKEIYDYLLALRREGKTILITSHSLNEIKFLCDKAFQLRDGKLEQMTQIDSTTAYR
;
A
#
# COMPACT_ATOMS: atom_id res chain seq x y z
N MET A 1 -21.72 -44.60 -52.51
CA MET A 1 -22.70 -43.53 -52.62
C MET A 1 -22.28 -42.52 -51.58
N GLU A 2 -21.50 -41.64 -52.02
CA GLU A 2 -21.65 -40.18 -52.14
C GLU A 2 -21.40 -39.47 -50.81
N LEU A 3 -20.22 -38.91 -50.66
CA LEU A 3 -19.86 -37.50 -51.02
C LEU A 3 -20.71 -36.47 -50.28
N PHE A 4 -20.09 -35.81 -49.32
CA PHE A 4 -20.05 -34.36 -49.34
C PHE A 4 -18.87 -33.83 -48.54
N ALA A 5 -17.97 -33.23 -49.29
CA ALA A 5 -16.89 -32.41 -48.77
C ALA A 5 -17.47 -31.15 -48.15
N ASN A 6 -17.01 -30.77 -46.97
CA ASN A 6 -17.13 -29.42 -46.50
C ASN A 6 -15.80 -28.90 -45.99
N THR A 7 -15.21 -28.09 -46.81
CA THR A 7 -14.12 -27.17 -46.56
C THR A 7 -14.57 -26.23 -45.47
N VAL A 8 -13.99 -26.38 -44.26
CA VAL A 8 -14.09 -25.36 -43.23
C VAL A 8 -12.78 -24.59 -43.24
N LEU A 9 -12.87 -23.37 -43.74
CA LEU A 9 -11.85 -22.33 -43.69
C LEU A 9 -11.35 -22.18 -42.25
N ALA A 10 -10.08 -22.47 -42.07
CA ALA A 10 -9.34 -22.13 -40.87
C ALA A 10 -9.20 -20.60 -40.78
N THR A 11 -10.09 -19.94 -40.07
CA THR A 11 -9.84 -18.59 -39.57
C THR A 11 -8.82 -18.72 -38.46
N SER A 12 -7.55 -18.47 -38.79
CA SER A 12 -6.51 -18.21 -37.86
C SER A 12 -6.90 -17.01 -36.99
N GLN A 13 -7.48 -17.27 -35.83
CA GLN A 13 -7.59 -16.28 -34.79
C GLN A 13 -6.17 -15.93 -34.35
N MET A 14 -5.67 -14.80 -34.81
CA MET A 14 -4.53 -14.13 -34.22
C MET A 14 -4.86 -13.93 -32.73
N LYS A 15 -4.20 -14.67 -31.85
CA LYS A 15 -4.14 -14.34 -30.44
C LYS A 15 -3.51 -12.95 -30.36
N PRO A 16 -4.10 -12.00 -29.64
CA PRO A 16 -3.45 -10.72 -29.42
C PRO A 16 -2.11 -11.00 -28.73
N ASN A 17 -1.06 -10.45 -29.29
CA ASN A 17 0.30 -10.52 -28.81
C ASN A 17 0.38 -9.64 -27.54
N ASN A 18 0.13 -10.24 -26.37
CA ASN A 18 0.13 -9.58 -25.07
C ASN A 18 1.57 -9.49 -24.56
N GLN A 19 2.41 -8.74 -25.28
CA GLN A 19 3.71 -8.31 -24.77
C GLN A 19 3.51 -6.94 -24.11
N GLY A 20 3.53 -6.90 -22.75
CA GLY A 20 3.87 -5.70 -21.98
C GLY A 20 2.74 -4.78 -21.58
N GLU A 21 1.54 -5.26 -21.23
CA GLU A 21 0.69 -4.49 -20.32
C GLU A 21 1.22 -4.75 -18.89
N ASP A 22 2.04 -3.82 -18.39
CA ASP A 22 2.36 -3.74 -16.96
C ASP A 22 1.04 -3.67 -16.22
N HIS A 23 0.66 -4.75 -15.53
CA HIS A 23 -0.58 -4.78 -14.75
C HIS A 23 -0.50 -3.75 -13.65
N LEU A 24 -1.16 -2.60 -13.87
CA LEU A 24 -1.22 -1.52 -12.89
C LEU A 24 -1.99 -2.00 -11.65
N VAL A 25 -1.40 -1.75 -10.49
CA VAL A 25 -2.07 -1.98 -9.20
C VAL A 25 -2.85 -0.75 -8.77
N ILE A 26 -2.37 0.44 -9.14
CA ILE A 26 -3.06 1.72 -8.97
C ILE A 26 -3.05 2.44 -10.31
N ASP A 27 -4.21 2.95 -10.72
CA ASP A 27 -4.37 3.89 -11.85
C ASP A 27 -5.29 5.04 -11.43
N ALA A 28 -4.69 6.19 -11.12
CA ALA A 28 -5.37 7.41 -10.73
C ALA A 28 -5.29 8.43 -11.86
N ARG A 29 -6.44 8.95 -12.30
CA ARG A 29 -6.55 9.88 -13.43
C ARG A 29 -7.25 11.16 -13.03
N ARG A 30 -6.57 12.30 -13.20
CA ARG A 30 -7.06 13.65 -12.98
C ARG A 30 -7.69 13.85 -11.60
N ILE A 31 -7.06 13.30 -10.58
CA ILE A 31 -7.55 13.39 -9.20
C ILE A 31 -7.42 14.82 -8.69
N SER A 32 -8.54 15.39 -8.28
CA SER A 32 -8.55 16.69 -7.59
C SER A 32 -9.28 16.59 -6.27
N LYS A 33 -8.77 17.30 -5.25
CA LYS A 33 -9.38 17.37 -3.93
C LYS A 33 -9.17 18.73 -3.29
N ARG A 34 -10.26 19.32 -2.79
CA ARG A 34 -10.28 20.60 -2.10
C ARG A 34 -10.91 20.46 -0.71
N PHE A 35 -10.41 21.21 0.23
CA PHE A 35 -11.04 21.41 1.55
C PHE A 35 -11.29 22.89 1.77
N GLY A 36 -12.55 23.29 1.72
CA GLY A 36 -12.95 24.70 1.73
C GLY A 36 -12.32 25.44 0.54
N LYS A 37 -11.47 26.44 0.82
CA LYS A 37 -10.75 27.21 -0.22
C LYS A 37 -9.39 26.63 -0.61
N ASN A 38 -8.91 25.62 0.12
CA ASN A 38 -7.58 25.05 -0.08
C ASN A 38 -7.63 23.88 -1.08
N GLN A 39 -6.98 24.03 -2.24
CA GLN A 39 -6.76 22.97 -3.21
C GLN A 39 -5.57 22.13 -2.73
N VAL A 40 -5.82 20.85 -2.39
CA VAL A 40 -4.81 19.93 -1.86
C VAL A 40 -4.22 19.04 -2.96
N LEU A 41 -5.08 18.56 -3.86
CA LEU A 41 -4.67 17.80 -5.06
C LEU A 41 -5.29 18.46 -6.28
N ASP A 42 -4.51 18.65 -7.34
CA ASP A 42 -4.90 19.39 -8.53
C ASP A 42 -4.59 18.60 -9.81
N ASN A 43 -5.62 17.97 -10.39
CA ASN A 43 -5.55 17.24 -11.65
C ASN A 43 -4.37 16.23 -11.68
N LEU A 44 -4.19 15.47 -10.59
CA LEU A 44 -3.08 14.56 -10.35
C LEU A 44 -3.30 13.25 -11.11
N ASP A 45 -2.28 12.83 -11.89
CA ASP A 45 -2.21 11.52 -12.52
C ASP A 45 -1.13 10.67 -11.83
N PHE A 46 -1.43 9.38 -11.60
CA PHE A 46 -0.51 8.48 -10.92
C PHE A 46 -0.82 7.02 -11.28
N SER A 47 0.20 6.28 -11.72
CA SER A 47 0.06 4.88 -12.11
C SER A 47 1.21 4.04 -11.56
N LEU A 48 0.89 2.92 -10.91
CA LEU A 48 1.87 2.00 -10.34
C LEU A 48 1.71 0.58 -10.86
N PRO A 49 2.76 0.00 -11.45
CA PRO A 49 2.90 -1.45 -11.67
C PRO A 49 3.06 -2.24 -10.37
N LYS A 50 2.89 -3.56 -10.45
CA LYS A 50 3.02 -4.49 -9.31
C LYS A 50 4.48 -4.78 -8.95
N GLY A 51 4.70 -5.22 -7.69
CA GLY A 51 5.92 -5.92 -7.26
C GLY A 51 7.10 -5.04 -6.88
N GLN A 52 6.91 -3.75 -6.64
CA GLN A 52 7.95 -2.79 -6.28
C GLN A 52 7.57 -1.99 -5.04
N ILE A 53 8.58 -1.34 -4.43
CA ILE A 53 8.38 -0.33 -3.39
C ILE A 53 8.43 1.06 -4.04
N TYR A 54 7.36 1.82 -3.83
CA TYR A 54 7.21 3.18 -4.33
C TYR A 54 7.18 4.17 -3.18
N GLY A 55 7.83 5.32 -3.36
CA GLY A 55 7.86 6.36 -2.35
C GLY A 55 7.20 7.65 -2.85
N ILE A 56 6.41 8.29 -1.99
CA ILE A 56 5.95 9.66 -2.20
C ILE A 56 6.60 10.56 -1.16
N SER A 57 7.45 11.46 -1.62
CA SER A 57 8.07 12.47 -0.77
C SER A 57 7.32 13.80 -0.85
N GLY A 58 7.48 14.63 0.17
CA GLY A 58 6.89 15.97 0.22
C GLY A 58 6.83 16.52 1.64
N SER A 59 6.71 17.84 1.77
CA SER A 59 6.61 18.50 3.07
C SER A 59 5.35 18.08 3.84
N ASN A 60 5.34 18.30 5.16
CA ASN A 60 4.17 18.04 5.98
C ASN A 60 3.00 18.93 5.53
N GLY A 61 1.81 18.34 5.49
CA GLY A 61 0.59 19.06 5.07
C GLY A 61 0.42 19.26 3.56
N VAL A 62 1.34 18.77 2.71
CA VAL A 62 1.25 18.95 1.25
C VAL A 62 0.15 18.10 0.59
N GLY A 63 -0.43 17.12 1.32
CA GLY A 63 -1.51 16.29 0.80
C GLY A 63 -1.19 14.81 0.65
N LYS A 64 0.00 14.33 1.10
CA LYS A 64 0.39 12.91 1.01
C LYS A 64 -0.68 11.98 1.60
N SER A 65 -1.03 12.16 2.88
CA SER A 65 -2.05 11.34 3.55
C SER A 65 -3.44 11.48 2.92
N VAL A 66 -3.78 12.66 2.37
CA VAL A 66 -5.04 12.85 1.63
C VAL A 66 -5.07 11.96 0.39
N PHE A 67 -3.98 11.92 -0.37
CA PHE A 67 -3.89 11.06 -1.55
C PHE A 67 -3.94 9.58 -1.17
N LEU A 68 -3.22 9.15 -0.13
CA LEU A 68 -3.31 7.77 0.35
C LEU A 68 -4.73 7.39 0.77
N ARG A 69 -5.44 8.28 1.48
CA ARG A 69 -6.84 8.03 1.88
C ARG A 69 -7.78 7.94 0.68
N ILE A 70 -7.52 8.66 -0.41
CA ILE A 70 -8.28 8.51 -1.67
C ILE A 70 -8.03 7.14 -2.29
N ILE A 71 -6.77 6.67 -2.32
CA ILE A 71 -6.41 5.35 -2.86
C ILE A 71 -7.19 4.23 -2.14
N VAL A 72 -7.29 4.30 -0.82
CA VAL A 72 -7.96 3.27 -0.02
C VAL A 72 -9.47 3.47 0.15
N GLY A 73 -10.05 4.55 -0.42
CA GLY A 73 -11.50 4.81 -0.38
C GLY A 73 -11.99 5.58 0.85
N LEU A 74 -11.11 6.02 1.75
CA LEU A 74 -11.48 6.78 2.95
C LEU A 74 -11.88 8.24 2.63
N ILE A 75 -11.47 8.76 1.49
CA ILE A 75 -11.84 10.08 0.99
C ILE A 75 -12.23 9.95 -0.47
N ILE A 76 -13.40 10.51 -0.84
CA ILE A 76 -13.83 10.60 -2.22
C ILE A 76 -13.18 11.86 -2.84
N PRO A 77 -12.52 11.75 -4.01
CA PRO A 77 -12.01 12.93 -4.73
C PRO A 77 -13.17 13.79 -5.25
N ASP A 78 -12.94 15.09 -5.45
CA ASP A 78 -13.97 16.00 -6.01
C ASP A 78 -14.10 15.79 -7.53
N SER A 79 -13.03 15.33 -8.20
CA SER A 79 -13.03 14.93 -9.61
C SER A 79 -11.92 13.91 -9.88
N GLY A 80 -12.00 13.27 -11.05
CA GLY A 80 -11.09 12.21 -11.46
C GLY A 80 -11.61 10.82 -11.14
N THR A 81 -10.82 9.81 -11.46
CA THR A 81 -11.15 8.40 -11.20
C THR A 81 -9.91 7.68 -10.66
N ILE A 82 -10.14 6.73 -9.76
CA ILE A 82 -9.08 5.89 -9.23
C ILE A 82 -9.48 4.42 -9.34
N ILE A 83 -8.59 3.62 -9.88
CA ILE A 83 -8.71 2.17 -10.00
C ILE A 83 -7.60 1.54 -9.16
N VAL A 84 -7.97 0.64 -8.27
CA VAL A 84 -7.04 -0.12 -7.41
C VAL A 84 -7.40 -1.60 -7.55
N ASN A 85 -6.41 -2.45 -7.86
CA ASN A 85 -6.64 -3.87 -8.11
C ASN A 85 -7.80 -4.14 -9.09
N ASN A 86 -7.90 -3.36 -10.17
CA ASN A 86 -8.96 -3.39 -11.20
C ASN A 86 -10.37 -3.00 -10.70
N GLN A 87 -10.50 -2.40 -9.52
CA GLN A 87 -11.76 -1.94 -8.94
C GLN A 87 -11.79 -0.41 -8.91
N LYS A 88 -12.83 0.22 -9.41
CA LYS A 88 -13.04 1.67 -9.30
C LYS A 88 -13.48 2.02 -7.89
N VAL A 89 -12.61 2.67 -7.14
CA VAL A 89 -12.88 3.10 -5.76
C VAL A 89 -13.91 4.24 -5.75
N GLY A 90 -14.90 4.12 -4.88
CA GLY A 90 -16.02 5.08 -4.77
C GLY A 90 -17.10 4.92 -5.85
N ILE A 91 -16.98 3.91 -6.75
CA ILE A 91 -17.97 3.59 -7.79
C ILE A 91 -18.34 2.10 -7.74
N ASP A 92 -17.38 1.20 -7.99
CA ASP A 92 -17.62 -0.24 -7.96
C ASP A 92 -17.56 -0.77 -6.52
N VAL A 93 -16.65 -0.21 -5.72
CA VAL A 93 -16.42 -0.58 -4.32
C VAL A 93 -16.17 0.67 -3.47
N GLU A 94 -16.53 0.60 -2.19
CA GLU A 94 -16.18 1.64 -1.22
C GLU A 94 -14.70 1.52 -0.84
N PHE A 95 -14.24 0.30 -0.54
CA PHE A 95 -12.86 -0.03 -0.22
C PHE A 95 -12.35 -1.10 -1.18
N PRO A 96 -11.15 -0.93 -1.76
CA PRO A 96 -10.59 -1.90 -2.68
C PRO A 96 -10.12 -3.17 -1.95
N ASP A 97 -10.34 -4.33 -2.59
CA ASP A 97 -9.92 -5.63 -2.06
C ASP A 97 -8.40 -5.79 -2.07
N LYS A 98 -7.89 -6.64 -1.15
CA LYS A 98 -6.48 -7.00 -1.03
C LYS A 98 -5.54 -5.81 -0.85
N VAL A 99 -6.01 -4.80 -0.16
CA VAL A 99 -5.23 -3.62 0.24
C VAL A 99 -5.07 -3.62 1.75
N GLY A 100 -3.82 -3.58 2.21
CA GLY A 100 -3.48 -3.32 3.60
C GLY A 100 -3.07 -1.86 3.77
N ALA A 101 -3.56 -1.20 4.81
CA ALA A 101 -3.26 0.21 5.01
C ALA A 101 -2.81 0.51 6.44
N LEU A 102 -1.80 1.37 6.55
CA LEU A 102 -1.39 2.04 7.78
C LEU A 102 -1.33 3.53 7.47
N ILE A 103 -2.43 4.22 7.72
CA ILE A 103 -2.58 5.66 7.47
C ILE A 103 -2.90 6.33 8.80
N ASP A 104 -2.16 7.37 9.16
CA ASP A 104 -2.21 8.01 10.47
C ASP A 104 -1.87 7.02 11.62
N HIS A 105 -2.54 7.20 12.75
CA HIS A 105 -2.39 6.31 13.90
C HIS A 105 -3.53 5.28 13.94
N PRO A 106 -3.22 3.98 13.94
CA PRO A 106 -4.24 2.96 14.12
C PRO A 106 -5.04 3.18 15.40
N GLY A 107 -6.36 3.08 15.30
CA GLY A 107 -7.29 3.24 16.43
C GLY A 107 -7.30 2.01 17.35
N PHE A 108 -6.16 1.68 17.95
CA PHE A 108 -6.07 0.54 18.85
C PHE A 108 -6.86 0.70 20.13
N LEU A 109 -7.43 -0.38 20.61
CA LEU A 109 -7.97 -0.49 21.97
C LEU A 109 -6.79 -0.52 22.96
N LEU A 110 -6.47 0.62 23.52
CA LEU A 110 -5.26 0.83 24.34
C LEU A 110 -5.22 0.00 25.63
N SER A 111 -6.37 -0.44 26.13
CA SER A 111 -6.50 -1.33 27.29
C SER A 111 -6.25 -2.80 26.96
N GLU A 112 -6.31 -3.18 25.69
CA GLU A 112 -6.18 -4.54 25.23
C GLU A 112 -4.74 -4.86 24.79
N SER A 113 -4.41 -6.17 24.72
CA SER A 113 -3.13 -6.64 24.16
C SER A 113 -3.09 -6.51 22.63
N ALA A 114 -1.90 -6.61 22.05
CA ALA A 114 -1.70 -6.61 20.60
C ALA A 114 -2.47 -7.76 19.93
N TYR A 115 -2.35 -8.98 20.47
CA TYR A 115 -3.12 -10.12 19.97
C TYR A 115 -4.62 -9.85 19.97
N ARG A 116 -5.17 -9.30 21.07
CA ARG A 116 -6.60 -9.03 21.18
C ARG A 116 -7.08 -8.02 20.17
N ASN A 117 -6.29 -6.95 19.91
CA ASN A 117 -6.59 -5.98 18.87
C ASN A 117 -6.66 -6.62 17.48
N LEU A 118 -5.63 -7.36 17.08
CA LEU A 118 -5.61 -8.06 15.79
C LEU A 118 -6.73 -9.10 15.67
N HIS A 119 -7.00 -9.82 16.74
CA HIS A 119 -8.08 -10.83 16.76
C HIS A 119 -9.47 -10.22 16.54
N LEU A 120 -9.76 -9.08 17.18
CA LEU A 120 -11.03 -8.38 16.98
C LEU A 120 -11.21 -7.92 15.52
N LEU A 121 -10.16 -7.40 14.90
CA LEU A 121 -10.20 -7.02 13.49
C LEU A 121 -10.40 -8.24 12.58
N ALA A 122 -9.72 -9.34 12.86
CA ALA A 122 -9.85 -10.58 12.11
C ALA A 122 -11.25 -11.21 12.23
N ILE A 123 -11.96 -11.01 13.36
CA ILE A 123 -13.38 -11.40 13.50
C ILE A 123 -14.25 -10.55 12.57
N ILE A 124 -14.03 -9.23 12.53
CA ILE A 124 -14.81 -8.31 11.68
C ILE A 124 -14.66 -8.68 10.21
N SER A 125 -13.46 -9.02 9.76
CA SER A 125 -13.19 -9.43 8.37
C SER A 125 -13.60 -10.89 8.07
N GLY A 126 -14.06 -11.65 9.07
CA GLY A 126 -14.39 -13.08 8.91
C GLY A 126 -13.18 -14.01 8.72
N LYS A 127 -11.97 -13.54 8.99
CA LYS A 127 -10.70 -14.25 8.76
C LYS A 127 -9.92 -14.55 10.05
N ALA A 128 -10.62 -14.74 11.17
CA ALA A 128 -10.03 -14.92 12.50
C ALA A 128 -9.34 -16.28 12.67
N VAL A 129 -8.11 -16.42 12.14
CA VAL A 129 -7.27 -17.60 12.35
C VAL A 129 -6.12 -17.24 13.28
N LYS A 130 -6.08 -17.91 14.45
CA LYS A 130 -5.05 -17.68 15.49
C LYS A 130 -3.64 -17.80 14.94
N GLU A 131 -3.37 -18.82 14.16
CA GLU A 131 -2.07 -19.07 13.54
C GLU A 131 -1.61 -17.91 12.65
N THR A 132 -2.51 -17.33 11.86
CA THR A 132 -2.20 -16.18 11.02
C THR A 132 -1.80 -14.98 11.85
N ILE A 133 -2.56 -14.65 12.91
CA ILE A 133 -2.23 -13.55 13.81
C ILE A 133 -0.88 -13.79 14.48
N TYR A 134 -0.62 -15.01 14.97
CA TYR A 134 0.66 -15.37 15.62
C TYR A 134 1.83 -15.25 14.65
N LYS A 135 1.69 -15.77 13.42
CA LYS A 135 2.70 -15.65 12.36
C LYS A 135 3.00 -14.19 12.05
N THR A 136 1.95 -13.38 11.88
CA THR A 136 2.08 -11.96 11.56
C THR A 136 2.76 -11.18 12.67
N MET A 137 2.37 -11.41 13.94
CA MET A 137 3.01 -10.76 15.09
C MET A 137 4.50 -11.09 15.18
N ARG A 138 4.86 -12.37 15.02
CA ARG A 138 6.28 -12.78 15.01
C ARG A 138 7.05 -12.16 13.86
N PHE A 139 6.44 -12.07 12.67
CA PHE A 139 7.06 -11.47 11.49
C PHE A 139 7.49 -10.01 11.76
N VAL A 140 6.65 -9.24 12.45
CA VAL A 140 6.97 -7.85 12.82
C VAL A 140 7.72 -7.72 14.16
N GLY A 141 8.23 -8.82 14.72
CA GLY A 141 9.01 -8.81 15.97
C GLY A 141 8.21 -8.53 17.23
N LEU A 142 6.91 -8.85 17.24
CA LEU A 142 6.05 -8.81 18.44
C LEU A 142 5.83 -10.22 19.00
N ASP A 143 5.89 -10.36 20.34
CA ASP A 143 5.54 -11.62 21.00
C ASP A 143 4.01 -11.78 21.03
N PRO A 144 3.44 -12.81 20.38
CA PRO A 144 2.01 -13.03 20.39
C PRO A 144 1.44 -13.45 21.75
N ASN A 145 2.30 -13.83 22.71
CA ASN A 145 1.91 -14.18 24.07
C ASN A 145 2.04 -13.01 25.06
N ASP A 146 2.55 -11.85 24.62
CA ASP A 146 2.61 -10.65 25.46
C ASP A 146 1.18 -10.12 25.72
N ASN A 147 0.75 -10.22 26.96
CA ASN A 147 -0.60 -9.77 27.39
C ASN A 147 -0.60 -8.30 27.86
N LYS A 148 0.53 -7.58 27.74
CA LYS A 148 0.58 -6.17 28.13
C LYS A 148 -0.37 -5.32 27.27
N PRO A 149 -1.06 -4.36 27.90
CA PRO A 149 -1.94 -3.45 27.17
C PRO A 149 -1.14 -2.48 26.28
N ILE A 150 -1.68 -2.17 25.10
CA ILE A 150 -1.00 -1.32 24.09
C ILE A 150 -0.62 0.05 24.63
N ARG A 151 -1.32 0.60 25.64
CA ARG A 151 -0.94 1.86 26.28
C ARG A 151 0.48 1.86 26.84
N THR A 152 1.05 0.68 27.13
CA THR A 152 2.42 0.51 27.64
C THR A 152 3.47 0.32 26.54
N TYR A 153 3.04 0.21 25.27
CA TYR A 153 3.93 -0.02 24.15
C TYR A 153 4.75 1.24 23.82
N SER A 154 6.01 1.02 23.42
CA SER A 154 6.84 2.07 22.83
C SER A 154 6.24 2.52 21.47
N VAL A 155 6.74 3.62 20.94
CA VAL A 155 6.36 4.10 19.60
C VAL A 155 6.65 3.00 18.57
N GLY A 156 7.83 2.39 18.59
CA GLY A 156 8.23 1.31 17.70
C GLY A 156 7.32 0.07 17.82
N MET A 157 6.95 -0.34 19.02
CA MET A 157 6.01 -1.46 19.20
C MET A 157 4.63 -1.16 18.60
N ARG A 158 4.12 0.06 18.76
CA ARG A 158 2.84 0.48 18.13
C ARG A 158 2.94 0.51 16.61
N GLN A 159 4.08 0.96 16.08
CA GLN A 159 4.32 0.98 14.64
C GLN A 159 4.36 -0.45 14.06
N ARG A 160 5.08 -1.37 14.72
CA ARG A 160 5.08 -2.79 14.35
C ARG A 160 3.68 -3.42 14.41
N LEU A 161 2.89 -3.07 15.41
CA LEU A 161 1.50 -3.53 15.49
C LEU A 161 0.64 -2.98 14.36
N GLY A 162 0.82 -1.71 13.97
CA GLY A 162 0.16 -1.11 12.81
C GLY A 162 0.53 -1.82 11.51
N LEU A 163 1.82 -2.15 11.33
CA LEU A 163 2.26 -2.95 10.19
C LEU A 163 1.66 -4.36 10.24
N ALA A 164 1.62 -5.02 11.42
CA ALA A 164 0.98 -6.32 11.57
C ALA A 164 -0.50 -6.27 11.16
N GLN A 165 -1.22 -5.23 11.58
CA GLN A 165 -2.61 -5.01 11.16
C GLN A 165 -2.74 -4.90 9.64
N ALA A 166 -1.86 -4.13 9.00
CA ALA A 166 -1.90 -3.90 7.55
C ALA A 166 -1.61 -5.18 6.74
N ILE A 167 -0.76 -6.10 7.25
CA ILE A 167 -0.34 -7.30 6.50
C ILE A 167 -1.09 -8.58 6.86
N MET A 168 -1.85 -8.61 7.96
CA MET A 168 -2.39 -9.87 8.50
C MET A 168 -3.39 -10.57 7.57
N GLU A 169 -4.00 -9.86 6.63
CA GLU A 169 -4.94 -10.40 5.64
C GLU A 169 -4.27 -10.75 4.30
N ASP A 170 -2.94 -10.78 4.26
CA ASP A 170 -2.15 -11.09 3.08
C ASP A 170 -2.48 -10.22 1.85
N PRO A 171 -2.42 -8.89 1.97
CA PRO A 171 -2.74 -7.99 0.86
C PRO A 171 -1.72 -8.08 -0.28
N ASP A 172 -2.15 -7.75 -1.50
CA ASP A 172 -1.27 -7.60 -2.66
C ASP A 172 -0.63 -6.20 -2.72
N LEU A 173 -1.32 -5.21 -2.16
CA LEU A 173 -0.91 -3.80 -2.09
C LEU A 173 -0.88 -3.31 -0.65
N LEU A 174 0.23 -2.70 -0.24
CA LEU A 174 0.38 -2.04 1.06
C LEU A 174 0.50 -0.53 0.88
N ILE A 175 -0.29 0.22 1.64
CA ILE A 175 -0.31 1.68 1.67
C ILE A 175 0.12 2.13 3.08
N LEU A 176 1.30 2.72 3.21
CA LEU A 176 1.89 3.04 4.49
C LEU A 176 2.25 4.54 4.58
N ASP A 177 1.60 5.25 5.49
CA ASP A 177 1.85 6.67 5.72
C ASP A 177 2.93 6.85 6.78
N GLU A 178 4.09 7.34 6.37
CA GLU A 178 5.27 7.60 7.23
C GLU A 178 5.59 6.43 8.20
N PRO A 179 5.81 5.19 7.69
CA PRO A 179 5.85 3.97 8.53
C PRO A 179 6.99 3.95 9.57
N THR A 180 7.99 4.83 9.44
CA THR A 180 9.15 4.91 10.33
C THR A 180 9.24 6.21 11.12
N ALA A 181 8.22 7.06 11.03
CA ALA A 181 8.22 8.36 11.73
C ALA A 181 8.35 8.19 13.25
N GLY A 182 9.27 8.95 13.84
CA GLY A 182 9.49 8.94 15.30
C GLY A 182 10.22 7.71 15.84
N LEU A 183 10.77 6.84 14.96
CA LEU A 183 11.59 5.70 15.34
C LEU A 183 13.07 6.08 15.39
N ASP A 184 13.82 5.43 16.30
CA ASP A 184 15.28 5.43 16.25
C ASP A 184 15.80 4.62 15.06
N PHE A 185 17.11 4.72 14.80
CA PHE A 185 17.75 4.10 13.64
C PHE A 185 17.57 2.57 13.59
N ASP A 186 17.68 1.88 14.74
CA ASP A 186 17.58 0.42 14.79
C ASP A 186 16.15 -0.04 14.49
N ALA A 187 15.15 0.63 15.08
CA ALA A 187 13.74 0.35 14.82
C ALA A 187 13.34 0.67 13.37
N GLN A 188 13.89 1.75 12.76
CA GLN A 188 13.69 2.05 11.34
C GLN A 188 14.23 0.92 10.47
N LYS A 189 15.45 0.46 10.72
CA LYS A 189 16.08 -0.63 9.98
C LYS A 189 15.24 -1.91 10.01
N GLU A 190 14.69 -2.27 11.18
CA GLU A 190 13.82 -3.44 11.28
C GLU A 190 12.55 -3.30 10.40
N ILE A 191 11.91 -2.11 10.37
CA ILE A 191 10.78 -1.86 9.47
C ILE A 191 11.22 -1.99 8.00
N TYR A 192 12.38 -1.47 7.62
CA TYR A 192 12.90 -1.61 6.26
C TYR A 192 13.10 -3.09 5.88
N ASP A 193 13.68 -3.89 6.78
CA ASP A 193 13.89 -5.32 6.55
C ASP A 193 12.55 -6.05 6.33
N TYR A 194 11.49 -5.70 7.09
CA TYR A 194 10.14 -6.24 6.89
C TYR A 194 9.56 -5.84 5.53
N LEU A 195 9.67 -4.58 5.13
CA LEU A 195 9.14 -4.11 3.84
C LEU A 195 9.90 -4.74 2.66
N LEU A 196 11.23 -4.87 2.76
CA LEU A 196 12.04 -5.55 1.75
C LEU A 196 11.71 -7.05 1.66
N ALA A 197 11.39 -7.71 2.78
CA ALA A 197 10.94 -9.10 2.78
C ALA A 197 9.60 -9.24 2.05
N LEU A 198 8.62 -8.40 2.35
CA LEU A 198 7.32 -8.38 1.67
C LEU A 198 7.45 -8.11 0.16
N ARG A 199 8.34 -7.20 -0.24
CA ARG A 199 8.66 -6.97 -1.66
C ARG A 199 9.21 -8.24 -2.34
N ARG A 200 10.11 -8.99 -1.67
CA ARG A 200 10.65 -10.26 -2.21
C ARG A 200 9.56 -11.31 -2.39
N GLU A 201 8.50 -11.26 -1.60
CA GLU A 201 7.29 -12.09 -1.74
C GLU A 201 6.35 -11.60 -2.86
N GLY A 202 6.73 -10.56 -3.61
CA GLY A 202 5.96 -10.01 -4.74
C GLY A 202 4.90 -8.99 -4.36
N LYS A 203 4.86 -8.52 -3.10
CA LYS A 203 3.93 -7.47 -2.68
C LYS A 203 4.31 -6.13 -3.30
N THR A 204 3.31 -5.30 -3.57
CA THR A 204 3.50 -3.91 -3.97
C THR A 204 3.34 -3.03 -2.74
N ILE A 205 4.24 -2.06 -2.56
CA ILE A 205 4.24 -1.22 -1.38
C ILE A 205 4.33 0.24 -1.81
N LEU A 206 3.43 1.07 -1.32
CA LEU A 206 3.49 2.52 -1.46
C LEU A 206 3.68 3.15 -0.08
N ILE A 207 4.79 3.86 0.10
CA ILE A 207 5.06 4.59 1.34
C ILE A 207 5.06 6.09 1.10
N THR A 208 4.73 6.85 2.13
CA THR A 208 5.07 8.28 2.18
C THR A 208 6.23 8.48 3.15
N SER A 209 7.05 9.48 2.88
CA SER A 209 8.07 9.94 3.81
C SER A 209 8.44 11.39 3.56
N HIS A 210 8.81 12.11 4.61
CA HIS A 210 9.47 13.40 4.52
C HIS A 210 11.01 13.27 4.45
N SER A 211 11.56 12.07 4.70
CA SER A 211 12.99 11.75 4.61
C SER A 211 13.37 11.27 3.22
N LEU A 212 14.12 12.10 2.49
CA LEU A 212 14.66 11.69 1.18
C LEU A 212 15.65 10.52 1.29
N ASN A 213 16.34 10.37 2.42
CA ASN A 213 17.25 9.25 2.65
C ASN A 213 16.49 7.94 2.75
N GLU A 214 15.35 7.90 3.46
CA GLU A 214 14.48 6.73 3.51
C GLU A 214 13.97 6.34 2.12
N ILE A 215 13.44 7.32 1.37
CA ILE A 215 12.97 7.11 0.00
C ILE A 215 14.07 6.53 -0.89
N LYS A 216 15.28 7.10 -0.84
CA LYS A 216 16.43 6.62 -1.63
C LYS A 216 16.89 5.22 -1.24
N PHE A 217 16.81 4.89 0.04
CA PHE A 217 17.24 3.59 0.55
C PHE A 217 16.26 2.47 0.21
N LEU A 218 14.96 2.73 0.36
CA LEU A 218 13.93 1.69 0.38
C LEU A 218 13.19 1.54 -0.96
N CYS A 219 13.01 2.64 -1.71
CA CYS A 219 12.11 2.65 -2.86
C CYS A 219 12.80 2.35 -4.18
N ASP A 220 12.14 1.58 -5.05
CA ASP A 220 12.57 1.33 -6.43
C ASP A 220 12.30 2.56 -7.32
N LYS A 221 11.20 3.26 -7.05
CA LYS A 221 10.81 4.50 -7.72
C LYS A 221 10.23 5.47 -6.70
N ALA A 222 10.46 6.76 -6.92
CA ALA A 222 9.93 7.80 -6.06
C ALA A 222 9.28 8.93 -6.82
N PHE A 223 8.36 9.58 -6.14
CA PHE A 223 7.61 10.73 -6.61
C PHE A 223 7.67 11.84 -5.57
N GLN A 224 7.64 13.08 -6.02
CA GLN A 224 7.52 14.23 -5.16
C GLN A 224 6.12 14.82 -5.30
N LEU A 225 5.40 14.94 -4.18
CA LEU A 225 4.14 15.69 -4.13
C LEU A 225 4.45 17.15 -3.82
N ARG A 226 4.09 18.02 -4.76
CA ARG A 226 4.25 19.48 -4.64
C ARG A 226 3.10 20.17 -5.34
N ASP A 227 2.55 21.23 -4.72
CA ASP A 227 1.48 22.06 -5.28
C ASP A 227 0.30 21.26 -5.86
N GLY A 228 -0.06 20.16 -5.17
CA GLY A 228 -1.15 19.25 -5.55
C GLY A 228 -0.85 18.30 -6.70
N LYS A 229 0.39 18.25 -7.21
CA LYS A 229 0.83 17.41 -8.32
C LYS A 229 1.92 16.42 -7.90
N LEU A 230 1.94 15.25 -8.54
CA LEU A 230 3.00 14.26 -8.38
C LEU A 230 3.96 14.33 -9.57
N GLU A 231 5.25 14.46 -9.28
CA GLU A 231 6.32 14.42 -10.27
C GLU A 231 7.26 13.26 -9.94
N GLN A 232 7.61 12.46 -10.96
CA GLN A 232 8.56 11.37 -10.76
C GLN A 232 9.97 11.96 -10.52
N MET A 233 10.64 11.46 -9.49
CA MET A 233 12.00 11.86 -9.18
C MET A 233 12.98 11.12 -10.12
N THR A 234 13.77 11.88 -10.89
CA THR A 234 14.67 11.33 -11.93
C THR A 234 15.99 10.77 -11.38
N GLN A 235 16.35 11.07 -10.12
CA GLN A 235 17.55 10.56 -9.47
C GLN A 235 17.20 9.96 -8.11
N ILE A 236 16.90 8.66 -8.10
CA ILE A 236 17.12 7.83 -6.93
C ILE A 236 18.48 7.17 -7.19
N ASP A 237 19.57 7.85 -6.77
CA ASP A 237 20.89 7.24 -6.81
C ASP A 237 20.92 6.05 -5.86
N SER A 238 20.64 4.87 -6.41
CA SER A 238 20.69 3.57 -5.75
C SER A 238 22.12 3.10 -5.41
N THR A 239 23.08 4.03 -5.30
CA THR A 239 24.51 3.70 -5.19
C THR A 239 24.94 3.39 -3.75
N THR A 240 24.03 3.26 -2.79
CA THR A 240 24.39 2.83 -1.42
C THR A 240 23.38 1.82 -0.88
N ALA A 241 23.07 0.81 -1.69
CA ALA A 241 22.36 -0.34 -1.19
C ALA A 241 23.32 -1.22 -0.38
N TYR A 242 23.03 -1.46 0.86
CA TYR A 242 23.56 -2.62 1.57
C TYR A 242 23.07 -3.86 0.79
N ARG A 243 23.97 -4.42 -0.04
CA ARG A 243 23.87 -5.76 -0.60
C ARG A 243 24.24 -6.78 0.44
#